data_499bfa5e711b528b86bd0b355cc5a984
#
_entry.id   499bfa5e711b528b86bd0b355cc5a984
#
_cell.length_a   1.000
_cell.length_b   1.000
_cell.length_c   1.000
_cell.angle_alpha   90.00
_cell.angle_beta   90.00
_cell.angle_gamma   90.00
#
_symmetry.space_group_name_H-M   'P 1'
#
loop_
_entity.id
_entity.type
_entity.pdbx_description
1 polymer ?
#
loop_
_entity_poly.entity_id
_entity_poly.type
_entity_poly.pdbx_seq_one_letter_code
_entity_poly.pdbx_strand_id
1 'polypeptide(L)'
;MAEIIFIRISKKKLKKRKEPADYEGRTYTDYLEYKIQNPNIPTTEMDTVYNYQSGPYIQTFIFENTSFMIGILHENKTADSMSESLNRFQDKLSDKEYKSLFSLLLTDRGTEFAKPQQFEINMNTGEIRSKIFYCDPQQSSQKPHVENNHNFIREILPNGQDWNHLTQEKINLMFSHINSTPRESLGDKTPYEIFTFIYGKNLATKLNIQKIEKDEVCTTPRLLK
;
A
#
# COMPACT_ATOMS: atom_id res chain seq x y z
N MET A 1 35.98 11.24 49.27
CA MET A 1 35.11 10.07 49.12
C MET A 1 33.85 10.53 48.36
N ALA A 2 33.72 10.11 47.12
CA ALA A 2 32.57 10.49 46.29
C ALA A 2 31.61 9.31 46.30
N GLU A 3 30.39 9.55 46.78
CA GLU A 3 29.28 8.58 46.79
C GLU A 3 28.72 8.45 45.38
N ILE A 4 28.80 7.24 44.82
CA ILE A 4 28.15 6.88 43.53
C ILE A 4 26.71 6.55 43.81
N ILE A 5 25.79 7.44 43.41
CA ILE A 5 24.36 7.19 43.46
C ILE A 5 23.97 6.25 42.29
N PHE A 6 23.66 5.01 42.60
CA PHE A 6 23.05 4.07 41.66
C PHE A 6 21.57 4.40 41.44
N ILE A 7 21.24 5.01 40.31
CA ILE A 7 19.85 5.18 39.87
C ILE A 7 19.34 3.83 39.34
N ARG A 8 18.49 3.19 40.13
CA ARG A 8 17.80 1.94 39.78
C ARG A 8 16.67 2.26 38.79
N ILE A 9 16.94 2.15 37.48
CA ILE A 9 15.89 2.26 36.46
C ILE A 9 15.01 1.01 36.54
N SER A 10 13.81 1.14 37.10
CA SER A 10 12.83 0.05 37.11
C SER A 10 12.31 -0.14 35.67
N LYS A 11 12.67 -1.27 35.04
CA LYS A 11 12.05 -1.72 33.81
C LYS A 11 10.57 -2.00 34.09
N LYS A 12 9.67 -1.04 33.78
CA LYS A 12 8.24 -1.32 33.72
C LYS A 12 8.03 -2.41 32.66
N LYS A 13 7.62 -3.62 33.09
CA LYS A 13 7.12 -4.66 32.19
C LYS A 13 5.90 -4.06 31.47
N LEU A 14 6.05 -3.78 30.17
CA LEU A 14 4.92 -3.45 29.33
C LEU A 14 3.94 -4.63 29.37
N LYS A 15 2.78 -4.42 29.97
CA LYS A 15 1.68 -5.38 29.90
C LYS A 15 1.35 -5.55 28.40
N LYS A 16 1.47 -6.78 27.86
CA LYS A 16 0.94 -7.11 26.54
C LYS A 16 -0.53 -6.65 26.52
N ARG A 17 -0.85 -5.64 25.74
CA ARG A 17 -2.24 -5.28 25.43
C ARG A 17 -2.87 -6.49 24.76
N LYS A 18 -4.06 -6.90 25.19
CA LYS A 18 -4.87 -7.85 24.43
C LYS A 18 -5.11 -7.24 23.06
N GLU A 19 -4.85 -8.00 22.01
CA GLU A 19 -5.21 -7.60 20.64
C GLU A 19 -6.71 -7.28 20.59
N PRO A 20 -7.13 -6.19 19.93
CA PRO A 20 -8.52 -5.98 19.62
C PRO A 20 -9.07 -7.17 18.83
N ALA A 21 -10.32 -7.55 19.08
CA ALA A 21 -10.96 -8.71 18.45
C ALA A 21 -10.92 -8.69 16.91
N ASP A 22 -10.88 -7.50 16.31
CA ASP A 22 -10.81 -7.31 14.85
C ASP A 22 -9.48 -7.77 14.23
N TYR A 23 -8.40 -7.88 15.02
CA TYR A 23 -7.08 -8.36 14.56
C TYR A 23 -6.83 -9.84 14.86
N GLU A 24 -7.77 -10.54 15.52
CA GLU A 24 -7.65 -11.97 15.77
C GLU A 24 -7.63 -12.75 14.46
N GLY A 25 -6.62 -13.61 14.27
CA GLY A 25 -6.40 -14.35 13.01
C GLY A 25 -5.93 -13.50 11.83
N ARG A 26 -5.48 -12.23 12.08
CA ARG A 26 -5.03 -11.27 11.07
C ARG A 26 -3.71 -10.57 11.45
N THR A 27 -2.97 -11.13 12.40
CA THR A 27 -1.67 -10.60 12.81
C THR A 27 -0.60 -10.87 11.74
N TYR A 28 0.57 -10.25 11.87
CA TYR A 28 1.69 -10.53 10.98
C TYR A 28 2.17 -12.00 11.07
N THR A 29 2.06 -12.61 12.25
CA THR A 29 2.33 -14.03 12.41
C THR A 29 1.34 -14.88 11.60
N ASP A 30 0.05 -14.57 11.66
CA ASP A 30 -0.98 -15.25 10.87
C ASP A 30 -0.75 -15.05 9.35
N TYR A 31 -0.25 -13.87 8.95
CA TYR A 31 0.16 -13.61 7.56
C TYR A 31 1.28 -14.54 7.11
N LEU A 32 2.33 -14.70 7.92
CA LEU A 32 3.44 -15.58 7.59
C LEU A 32 3.00 -17.04 7.46
N GLU A 33 2.15 -17.52 8.37
CA GLU A 33 1.57 -18.86 8.30
C GLU A 33 0.70 -19.03 7.04
N TYR A 34 -0.09 -18.03 6.71
CA TYR A 34 -0.91 -18.04 5.50
C TYR A 34 -0.06 -18.08 4.22
N LYS A 35 1.03 -17.31 4.17
CA LYS A 35 1.97 -17.30 3.02
C LYS A 35 2.68 -18.63 2.84
N ILE A 36 3.05 -19.32 3.92
CA ILE A 36 3.63 -20.67 3.86
C ILE A 36 2.64 -21.66 3.22
N GLN A 37 1.36 -21.57 3.58
CA GLN A 37 0.31 -22.44 3.02
C GLN A 37 -0.09 -22.05 1.60
N ASN A 38 0.12 -20.80 1.21
CA ASN A 38 -0.30 -20.22 -0.07
C ASN A 38 0.85 -19.44 -0.75
N PRO A 39 1.98 -20.10 -1.08
CA PRO A 39 3.20 -19.41 -1.53
C PRO A 39 3.03 -18.67 -2.87
N ASN A 40 2.08 -19.08 -3.70
CA ASN A 40 1.84 -18.53 -5.03
C ASN A 40 0.88 -17.34 -5.04
N ILE A 41 0.24 -16.99 -3.92
CA ILE A 41 -0.63 -15.82 -3.84
C ILE A 41 0.26 -14.60 -3.58
N PRO A 42 0.33 -13.64 -4.53
CA PRO A 42 1.11 -12.42 -4.33
C PRO A 42 0.46 -11.55 -3.26
N THR A 43 1.29 -10.88 -2.47
CA THR A 43 0.85 -9.90 -1.49
C THR A 43 0.69 -8.55 -2.16
N THR A 44 -0.38 -7.84 -1.81
CA THR A 44 -0.52 -6.41 -2.09
C THR A 44 -0.39 -5.65 -0.78
N GLU A 45 0.69 -4.89 -0.68
CA GLU A 45 0.90 -3.98 0.44
C GLU A 45 0.07 -2.72 0.25
N MET A 46 -0.65 -2.30 1.30
CA MET A 46 -1.44 -1.06 1.30
C MET A 46 -0.90 -0.08 2.34
N ASP A 47 -0.98 1.20 2.01
CA ASP A 47 -0.66 2.28 2.92
C ASP A 47 -1.41 3.57 2.53
N THR A 48 -1.29 4.61 3.35
CA THR A 48 -1.86 5.93 3.08
C THR A 48 -0.79 7.00 3.15
N VAL A 49 -0.56 7.71 2.05
CA VAL A 49 0.34 8.86 2.00
C VAL A 49 -0.48 10.15 2.04
N TYR A 50 -0.11 11.06 2.93
CA TYR A 50 -0.74 12.37 3.05
C TYR A 50 0.26 13.39 3.57
N ASN A 51 -0.07 14.68 3.40
CA ASN A 51 0.77 15.76 3.85
C ASN A 51 0.20 16.45 5.10
N TYR A 52 -1.10 16.70 5.10
CA TYR A 52 -1.83 17.32 6.23
C TYR A 52 -2.97 16.42 6.70
N GLN A 53 -3.33 16.56 7.98
CA GLN A 53 -4.46 15.82 8.58
C GLN A 53 -5.82 16.15 7.96
N SER A 54 -5.91 17.26 7.24
CA SER A 54 -7.11 17.66 6.48
C SER A 54 -7.22 17.01 5.10
N GLY A 55 -6.21 16.23 4.69
CA GLY A 55 -6.14 15.61 3.36
C GLY A 55 -5.60 16.58 2.27
N PRO A 56 -5.71 16.21 1.00
CA PRO A 56 -6.19 14.92 0.50
C PRO A 56 -5.24 13.76 0.83
N TYR A 57 -5.74 12.53 0.68
CA TYR A 57 -5.05 11.30 1.04
C TYR A 57 -4.86 10.42 -0.20
N ILE A 58 -3.69 9.83 -0.35
CA ILE A 58 -3.40 8.87 -1.43
C ILE A 58 -3.30 7.49 -0.80
N GLN A 59 -4.28 6.63 -1.04
CA GLN A 59 -4.17 5.20 -0.73
C GLN A 59 -3.29 4.55 -1.78
N THR A 60 -2.23 3.90 -1.37
CA THR A 60 -1.29 3.21 -2.24
C THR A 60 -1.48 1.69 -2.17
N PHE A 61 -1.32 1.04 -3.31
CA PHE A 61 -1.27 -0.41 -3.44
C PHE A 61 0.02 -0.78 -4.17
N ILE A 62 0.81 -1.66 -3.59
CA ILE A 62 2.07 -2.13 -4.16
C ILE A 62 2.00 -3.64 -4.30
N PHE A 63 2.15 -4.11 -5.53
CA PHE A 63 2.16 -5.54 -5.82
C PHE A 63 3.58 -6.09 -5.61
N GLU A 64 3.77 -6.88 -4.54
CA GLU A 64 5.05 -7.39 -4.05
C GLU A 64 5.91 -7.99 -5.18
N ASN A 65 5.30 -8.84 -6.00
CA ASN A 65 5.99 -9.61 -7.03
C ASN A 65 6.48 -8.81 -8.25
N THR A 66 6.07 -7.55 -8.38
CA THR A 66 6.40 -6.69 -9.52
C THR A 66 6.91 -5.32 -9.11
N SER A 67 6.78 -4.96 -7.83
CA SER A 67 6.97 -3.59 -7.32
C SER A 67 6.11 -2.52 -8.03
N PHE A 68 5.10 -2.97 -8.79
CA PHE A 68 4.18 -2.07 -9.49
C PHE A 68 3.25 -1.41 -8.49
N MET A 69 3.04 -0.12 -8.66
CA MET A 69 2.25 0.71 -7.74
C MET A 69 1.05 1.33 -8.43
N ILE A 70 -0.03 1.45 -7.68
CA ILE A 70 -1.16 2.31 -8.05
C ILE A 70 -1.58 3.13 -6.84
N GLY A 71 -2.30 4.23 -7.09
CA GLY A 71 -2.82 5.08 -6.03
C GLY A 71 -4.23 5.56 -6.30
N ILE A 72 -5.01 5.67 -5.25
CA ILE A 72 -6.37 6.23 -5.28
C ILE A 72 -6.39 7.47 -4.39
N LEU A 73 -6.91 8.56 -4.96
CA LEU A 73 -7.08 9.82 -4.24
C LEU A 73 -8.38 9.79 -3.44
N HIS A 74 -8.29 10.18 -2.17
CA HIS A 74 -9.41 10.27 -1.24
C HIS A 74 -9.48 11.64 -0.59
N GLU A 75 -10.69 12.11 -0.36
CA GLU A 75 -10.94 13.30 0.46
C GLU A 75 -10.91 12.98 1.96
N ASN A 76 -11.25 11.73 2.32
CA ASN A 76 -11.38 11.28 3.70
C ASN A 76 -10.52 10.05 4.00
N LYS A 77 -9.89 10.05 5.17
CA LYS A 77 -9.10 8.94 5.70
C LYS A 77 -9.97 8.06 6.61
N THR A 78 -10.92 7.35 6.03
CA THR A 78 -11.83 6.44 6.77
C THR A 78 -11.80 5.04 6.18
N ALA A 79 -12.14 4.03 6.97
CA ALA A 79 -12.21 2.65 6.50
C ALA A 79 -13.24 2.49 5.36
N ASP A 80 -14.34 3.20 5.43
CA ASP A 80 -15.37 3.19 4.39
C ASP A 80 -14.82 3.74 3.05
N SER A 81 -14.10 4.87 3.11
CA SER A 81 -13.46 5.46 1.93
C SER A 81 -12.38 4.56 1.33
N MET A 82 -11.50 3.97 2.17
CA MET A 82 -10.41 3.13 1.70
C MET A 82 -10.89 1.78 1.14
N SER A 83 -11.92 1.18 1.75
CA SER A 83 -12.49 -0.08 1.24
C SER A 83 -13.27 0.09 -0.07
N GLU A 84 -13.79 1.29 -0.33
CA GLU A 84 -14.49 1.62 -1.58
C GLU A 84 -13.57 1.51 -2.81
N SER A 85 -12.26 1.70 -2.65
CA SER A 85 -11.29 1.45 -3.72
C SER A 85 -11.36 0.01 -4.24
N LEU A 86 -11.53 -0.96 -3.34
CA LEU A 86 -11.65 -2.37 -3.73
C LEU A 86 -12.96 -2.65 -4.47
N ASN A 87 -14.06 -1.97 -4.13
CA ASN A 87 -15.31 -2.07 -4.88
C ASN A 87 -15.10 -1.59 -6.31
N ARG A 88 -14.49 -0.41 -6.50
CA ARG A 88 -14.17 0.15 -7.82
C ARG A 88 -13.27 -0.77 -8.65
N PHE A 89 -12.32 -1.47 -8.02
CA PHE A 89 -11.51 -2.47 -8.73
C PHE A 89 -12.32 -3.70 -9.11
N GLN A 90 -13.23 -4.18 -8.27
CA GLN A 90 -14.12 -5.30 -8.62
C GLN A 90 -15.05 -4.96 -9.77
N ASP A 91 -15.58 -3.74 -9.83
CA ASP A 91 -16.44 -3.29 -10.92
C ASP A 91 -15.68 -3.18 -12.26
N LYS A 92 -14.38 -2.91 -12.21
CA LYS A 92 -13.54 -2.66 -13.38
C LYS A 92 -12.80 -3.89 -13.91
N LEU A 93 -12.48 -4.82 -13.02
CA LEU A 93 -11.68 -6.00 -13.29
C LEU A 93 -12.57 -7.24 -13.36
N SER A 94 -12.19 -8.22 -14.16
CA SER A 94 -12.78 -9.56 -14.03
C SER A 94 -12.38 -10.19 -12.69
N ASP A 95 -13.14 -11.17 -12.21
CA ASP A 95 -12.84 -11.90 -10.97
C ASP A 95 -11.43 -12.47 -10.95
N LYS A 96 -10.96 -13.00 -12.08
CA LYS A 96 -9.62 -13.53 -12.22
C LYS A 96 -8.56 -12.45 -12.07
N GLU A 97 -8.74 -11.30 -12.72
CA GLU A 97 -7.83 -10.16 -12.63
C GLU A 97 -7.82 -9.59 -11.20
N TYR A 98 -8.99 -9.40 -10.59
CA TYR A 98 -9.09 -8.94 -9.21
C TYR A 98 -8.36 -9.90 -8.25
N LYS A 99 -8.67 -11.19 -8.30
CA LYS A 99 -8.04 -12.21 -7.45
C LYS A 99 -6.54 -12.31 -7.64
N SER A 100 -6.03 -12.08 -8.85
CA SER A 100 -4.59 -12.11 -9.11
C SER A 100 -3.82 -10.95 -8.46
N LEU A 101 -4.50 -9.86 -8.10
CA LEU A 101 -3.89 -8.67 -7.51
C LEU A 101 -4.27 -8.46 -6.04
N PHE A 102 -5.52 -8.69 -5.68
CA PHE A 102 -6.07 -8.23 -4.41
C PHE A 102 -6.52 -9.34 -3.46
N SER A 103 -6.20 -10.62 -3.73
CA SER A 103 -6.56 -11.73 -2.85
C SER A 103 -5.92 -11.67 -1.47
N LEU A 104 -4.72 -11.12 -1.36
CA LEU A 104 -3.96 -11.05 -0.12
C LEU A 104 -3.46 -9.62 0.11
N LEU A 105 -3.97 -9.00 1.17
CA LEU A 105 -3.68 -7.61 1.53
C LEU A 105 -2.85 -7.58 2.82
N LEU A 106 -1.81 -6.75 2.85
CA LEU A 106 -1.01 -6.48 4.03
C LEU A 106 -0.96 -4.97 4.27
N THR A 107 -1.28 -4.54 5.50
CA THR A 107 -1.30 -3.13 5.85
C THR A 107 -0.83 -2.90 7.28
N ASP A 108 -0.72 -1.65 7.70
CA ASP A 108 -0.54 -1.31 9.11
C ASP A 108 -1.89 -1.27 9.86
N ARG A 109 -1.83 -0.93 11.16
CA ARG A 109 -3.02 -0.81 12.01
C ARG A 109 -3.58 0.62 12.02
N GLY A 110 -3.51 1.30 10.89
CA GLY A 110 -4.13 2.61 10.72
C GLY A 110 -5.65 2.56 10.93
N THR A 111 -6.23 3.64 11.45
CA THR A 111 -7.68 3.72 11.68
C THR A 111 -8.50 3.55 10.41
N GLU A 112 -7.91 3.93 9.27
CA GLU A 112 -8.46 3.77 7.92
C GLU A 112 -8.53 2.32 7.43
N PHE A 113 -7.86 1.40 8.11
CA PHE A 113 -7.87 -0.04 7.83
C PHE A 113 -8.49 -0.85 8.97
N ALA A 114 -9.06 -0.20 10.00
CA ALA A 114 -9.52 -0.85 11.23
C ALA A 114 -10.81 -1.69 11.11
N LYS A 115 -11.42 -1.75 9.91
CA LYS A 115 -12.64 -2.54 9.65
C LYS A 115 -12.34 -3.66 8.65
N PRO A 116 -11.67 -4.76 9.04
CA PRO A 116 -11.21 -5.79 8.13
C PRO A 116 -12.32 -6.38 7.25
N GLN A 117 -13.54 -6.56 7.79
CA GLN A 117 -14.66 -7.12 7.04
C GLN A 117 -14.99 -6.32 5.77
N GLN A 118 -14.81 -4.99 5.79
CA GLN A 118 -15.06 -4.14 4.62
C GLN A 118 -14.04 -4.36 3.49
N PHE A 119 -12.84 -4.82 3.82
CA PHE A 119 -11.81 -5.18 2.86
C PHE A 119 -11.95 -6.62 2.39
N GLU A 120 -12.36 -7.52 3.28
CA GLU A 120 -12.45 -8.95 2.99
C GLU A 120 -13.73 -9.35 2.27
N ILE A 121 -14.84 -8.65 2.51
CA ILE A 121 -16.17 -9.01 1.99
C ILE A 121 -16.64 -7.93 1.01
N ASN A 122 -17.12 -8.36 -0.14
CA ASN A 122 -17.89 -7.48 -1.01
C ASN A 122 -19.26 -7.20 -0.36
N MET A 123 -19.46 -5.98 0.08
CA MET A 123 -20.69 -5.61 0.81
C MET A 123 -21.96 -5.69 -0.05
N ASN A 124 -21.83 -5.70 -1.38
CA ASN A 124 -22.98 -5.82 -2.29
C ASN A 124 -23.40 -7.27 -2.53
N THR A 125 -22.42 -8.19 -2.59
CA THR A 125 -22.69 -9.61 -2.91
C THR A 125 -22.57 -10.53 -1.69
N GLY A 126 -21.92 -10.10 -0.61
CA GLY A 126 -21.62 -10.92 0.57
C GLY A 126 -20.47 -11.93 0.35
N GLU A 127 -19.83 -11.92 -0.81
CA GLU A 127 -18.75 -12.85 -1.14
C GLU A 127 -17.40 -12.40 -0.56
N ILE A 128 -16.59 -13.37 -0.16
CA ILE A 128 -15.20 -13.12 0.26
C ILE A 128 -14.38 -12.77 -0.98
N ARG A 129 -13.79 -11.59 -0.98
CA ARG A 129 -12.98 -11.06 -2.09
C ARG A 129 -11.47 -11.04 -1.83
N SER A 130 -11.07 -10.83 -0.58
CA SER A 130 -9.68 -10.67 -0.17
C SER A 130 -9.48 -11.24 1.22
N LYS A 131 -8.23 -11.42 1.63
CA LYS A 131 -7.84 -11.63 3.02
C LYS A 131 -6.87 -10.54 3.44
N ILE A 132 -7.14 -9.86 4.56
CA ILE A 132 -6.32 -8.77 5.06
C ILE A 132 -5.55 -9.18 6.30
N PHE A 133 -4.28 -8.78 6.36
CA PHE A 133 -3.42 -8.94 7.52
C PHE A 133 -2.76 -7.62 7.92
N TYR A 134 -2.32 -7.55 9.17
CA TYR A 134 -1.80 -6.33 9.76
C TYR A 134 -0.39 -6.53 10.30
N CYS A 135 0.49 -5.61 9.93
CA CYS A 135 1.82 -5.52 10.53
C CYS A 135 1.74 -5.23 12.03
N ASP A 136 2.79 -5.62 12.75
CA ASP A 136 2.93 -5.24 14.15
C ASP A 136 3.14 -3.73 14.28
N PRO A 137 2.67 -3.12 15.38
CA PRO A 137 2.87 -1.70 15.60
C PRO A 137 4.34 -1.30 15.56
N GLN A 138 4.66 -0.24 14.81
CA GLN A 138 6.02 0.31 14.66
C GLN A 138 7.03 -0.67 14.01
N GLN A 139 6.55 -1.66 13.26
CA GLN A 139 7.39 -2.61 12.50
C GLN A 139 7.26 -2.34 10.99
N SER A 140 7.81 -1.20 10.57
CA SER A 140 7.79 -0.79 9.16
C SER A 140 8.52 -1.78 8.23
N SER A 141 9.55 -2.45 8.76
CA SER A 141 10.29 -3.50 8.04
C SER A 141 9.44 -4.69 7.58
N GLN A 142 8.22 -4.83 8.09
CA GLN A 142 7.27 -5.86 7.66
C GLN A 142 6.54 -5.51 6.35
N LYS A 143 6.67 -4.26 5.87
CA LYS A 143 6.21 -3.78 4.56
C LYS A 143 7.37 -3.14 3.78
N PRO A 144 8.39 -3.90 3.37
CA PRO A 144 9.62 -3.34 2.80
C PRO A 144 9.39 -2.65 1.44
N HIS A 145 8.39 -3.10 0.67
CA HIS A 145 8.09 -2.51 -0.63
C HIS A 145 7.46 -1.12 -0.47
N VAL A 146 6.57 -0.92 0.50
CA VAL A 146 5.94 0.38 0.77
C VAL A 146 6.98 1.44 1.12
N GLU A 147 7.87 1.16 2.06
CA GLU A 147 8.87 2.14 2.52
C GLU A 147 9.78 2.61 1.38
N ASN A 148 10.33 1.68 0.60
CA ASN A 148 11.19 2.00 -0.53
C ASN A 148 10.45 2.79 -1.60
N ASN A 149 9.18 2.48 -1.84
CA ASN A 149 8.39 3.08 -2.91
C ASN A 149 7.80 4.45 -2.51
N HIS A 150 7.56 4.72 -1.23
CA HIS A 150 7.13 6.04 -0.78
C HIS A 150 8.17 7.13 -1.07
N ASN A 151 9.46 6.80 -1.14
CA ASN A 151 10.49 7.76 -1.53
C ASN A 151 10.23 8.33 -2.92
N PHE A 152 9.81 7.52 -3.90
CA PHE A 152 9.47 8.00 -5.24
C PHE A 152 8.25 8.93 -5.25
N ILE A 153 7.26 8.66 -4.39
CA ILE A 153 6.13 9.58 -4.21
C ILE A 153 6.64 10.90 -3.64
N ARG A 154 7.54 10.87 -2.66
CA ARG A 154 8.07 12.07 -1.99
C ARG A 154 9.03 12.89 -2.87
N GLU A 155 9.66 12.30 -3.87
CA GLU A 155 10.41 13.04 -4.90
C GLU A 155 9.47 13.92 -5.75
N ILE A 156 8.26 13.44 -6.06
CA ILE A 156 7.27 14.17 -6.86
C ILE A 156 6.38 15.06 -5.99
N LEU A 157 6.00 14.57 -4.81
CA LEU A 157 5.15 15.24 -3.83
C LEU A 157 5.88 15.42 -2.49
N PRO A 158 6.82 16.38 -2.39
CA PRO A 158 7.56 16.65 -1.15
C PRO A 158 6.62 17.03 0.01
N ASN A 159 7.11 16.80 1.23
CA ASN A 159 6.42 17.24 2.43
C ASN A 159 6.26 18.77 2.47
N GLY A 160 5.18 19.24 3.07
CA GLY A 160 4.92 20.68 3.27
C GLY A 160 4.29 21.39 2.06
N GLN A 161 3.99 20.69 0.96
CA GLN A 161 3.28 21.26 -0.18
C GLN A 161 1.77 21.10 -0.05
N ASP A 162 1.01 22.02 -0.65
CA ASP A 162 -0.44 21.88 -0.79
C ASP A 162 -0.78 20.86 -1.86
N TRP A 163 -1.63 19.88 -1.51
CA TRP A 163 -2.09 18.82 -2.39
C TRP A 163 -3.53 19.02 -2.90
N ASN A 164 -4.18 20.14 -2.58
CA ASN A 164 -5.57 20.43 -2.98
C ASN A 164 -5.75 20.50 -4.52
N HIS A 165 -4.67 20.66 -5.25
CA HIS A 165 -4.67 20.66 -6.73
C HIS A 165 -4.58 19.26 -7.35
N LEU A 166 -4.44 18.20 -6.54
CA LEU A 166 -4.34 16.84 -7.05
C LEU A 166 -5.70 16.35 -7.54
N THR A 167 -5.67 15.63 -8.64
CA THR A 167 -6.80 14.86 -9.19
C THR A 167 -6.40 13.41 -9.37
N GLN A 168 -7.37 12.53 -9.57
CA GLN A 168 -7.05 11.12 -9.82
C GLN A 168 -6.20 10.93 -11.08
N GLU A 169 -6.40 11.76 -12.12
CA GLU A 169 -5.59 11.73 -13.35
C GLU A 169 -4.13 12.09 -13.06
N LYS A 170 -3.88 13.10 -12.23
CA LYS A 170 -2.52 13.45 -11.78
C LYS A 170 -1.88 12.32 -10.96
N ILE A 171 -2.64 11.65 -10.12
CA ILE A 171 -2.18 10.46 -9.39
C ILE A 171 -1.83 9.33 -10.36
N ASN A 172 -2.69 9.05 -11.34
CA ASN A 172 -2.41 8.02 -12.35
C ASN A 172 -1.17 8.36 -13.19
N LEU A 173 -0.99 9.63 -13.55
CA LEU A 173 0.20 10.12 -14.24
C LEU A 173 1.46 9.89 -13.39
N MET A 174 1.42 10.31 -12.12
CA MET A 174 2.52 10.12 -11.18
C MET A 174 2.94 8.64 -11.09
N PHE A 175 1.99 7.74 -10.89
CA PHE A 175 2.29 6.31 -10.81
C PHE A 175 2.73 5.72 -12.14
N SER A 176 2.32 6.29 -13.27
CA SER A 176 2.84 5.90 -14.59
C SER A 176 4.34 6.18 -14.71
N HIS A 177 4.79 7.36 -14.27
CA HIS A 177 6.23 7.70 -14.23
C HIS A 177 6.99 6.84 -13.22
N ILE A 178 6.47 6.67 -12.00
CA ILE A 178 7.11 5.83 -10.97
C ILE A 178 7.28 4.38 -11.47
N ASN A 179 6.25 3.80 -12.08
CA ASN A 179 6.30 2.44 -12.60
C ASN A 179 7.19 2.29 -13.84
N SER A 180 7.49 3.37 -14.53
CA SER A 180 8.39 3.40 -15.69
C SER A 180 9.84 3.75 -15.32
N THR A 181 10.16 3.91 -14.04
CA THR A 181 11.52 4.13 -13.53
C THR A 181 12.23 2.79 -13.31
N PRO A 182 13.41 2.56 -13.94
CA PRO A 182 14.18 1.34 -13.71
C PRO A 182 14.58 1.13 -12.25
N ARG A 183 14.66 -0.12 -11.80
CA ARG A 183 15.02 -0.49 -10.43
C ARG A 183 16.18 -1.48 -10.41
N GLU A 184 17.24 -1.19 -9.69
CA GLU A 184 18.36 -2.14 -9.48
C GLU A 184 17.87 -3.47 -8.90
N SER A 185 16.94 -3.42 -7.93
CA SER A 185 16.32 -4.61 -7.32
C SER A 185 15.55 -5.49 -8.31
N LEU A 186 15.23 -4.96 -9.49
CA LEU A 186 14.53 -5.68 -10.57
C LEU A 186 15.46 -5.97 -11.77
N GLY A 187 16.79 -5.87 -11.58
CA GLY A 187 17.78 -6.06 -12.66
C GLY A 187 17.66 -5.00 -13.74
N ASP A 188 17.53 -3.74 -13.34
CA ASP A 188 17.37 -2.55 -14.19
C ASP A 188 16.09 -2.53 -15.05
N LYS A 189 15.16 -3.47 -14.79
CA LYS A 189 13.83 -3.42 -15.39
C LYS A 189 12.92 -2.46 -14.62
N THR A 190 11.87 -2.02 -15.30
CA THR A 190 10.84 -1.18 -14.68
C THR A 190 9.75 -2.06 -14.05
N PRO A 191 9.08 -1.61 -12.98
CA PRO A 191 7.87 -2.26 -12.47
C PRO A 191 6.81 -2.47 -13.55
N TYR A 192 6.66 -1.51 -14.49
CA TYR A 192 5.73 -1.62 -15.61
C TYR A 192 6.07 -2.81 -16.53
N GLU A 193 7.33 -3.01 -16.86
CA GLU A 193 7.76 -4.12 -17.71
C GLU A 193 7.49 -5.48 -17.07
N ILE A 194 7.83 -5.62 -15.76
CA ILE A 194 7.58 -6.87 -15.04
C ILE A 194 6.09 -7.13 -14.89
N PHE A 195 5.32 -6.12 -14.50
CA PHE A 195 3.88 -6.25 -14.35
C PHE A 195 3.21 -6.66 -15.68
N THR A 196 3.55 -5.99 -16.77
CA THR A 196 2.94 -6.29 -18.06
C THR A 196 3.41 -7.61 -18.66
N PHE A 197 4.59 -8.08 -18.29
CA PHE A 197 5.05 -9.42 -18.64
C PHE A 197 4.23 -10.52 -17.95
N ILE A 198 3.90 -10.34 -16.66
CA ILE A 198 3.15 -11.33 -15.87
C ILE A 198 1.65 -11.24 -16.12
N TYR A 199 1.09 -10.04 -16.15
CA TYR A 199 -0.36 -9.81 -16.12
C TYR A 199 -0.93 -9.25 -17.43
N GLY A 200 -0.08 -8.82 -18.34
CA GLY A 200 -0.47 -8.24 -19.63
C GLY A 200 -0.71 -6.73 -19.58
N LYS A 201 -0.51 -6.07 -20.72
CA LYS A 201 -0.68 -4.61 -20.87
C LYS A 201 -2.12 -4.15 -20.60
N ASN A 202 -3.11 -4.98 -20.97
CA ASN A 202 -4.52 -4.64 -20.77
C ASN A 202 -4.85 -4.40 -19.29
N LEU A 203 -4.27 -5.17 -18.36
CA LEU A 203 -4.51 -5.00 -16.93
C LEU A 203 -3.88 -3.69 -16.41
N ALA A 204 -2.67 -3.33 -16.85
CA ALA A 204 -2.08 -2.02 -16.52
C ALA A 204 -2.97 -0.85 -17.01
N THR A 205 -3.51 -0.96 -18.23
CA THR A 205 -4.44 0.04 -18.77
C THR A 205 -5.74 0.12 -17.97
N LYS A 206 -6.30 -1.01 -17.55
CA LYS A 206 -7.46 -1.06 -16.66
C LYS A 206 -7.17 -0.40 -15.29
N LEU A 207 -5.94 -0.45 -14.81
CA LEU A 207 -5.50 0.24 -13.60
C LEU A 207 -5.14 1.72 -13.83
N ASN A 208 -5.40 2.26 -15.04
CA ASN A 208 -5.07 3.61 -15.49
C ASN A 208 -3.58 3.95 -15.43
N ILE A 209 -2.71 2.98 -15.62
CA ILE A 209 -1.26 3.15 -15.68
C ILE A 209 -0.78 2.93 -17.11
N GLN A 210 0.02 3.87 -17.58
CA GLN A 210 0.60 3.86 -18.92
C GLN A 210 2.12 3.71 -18.84
N LYS A 211 2.72 3.14 -19.89
CA LYS A 211 4.17 3.18 -20.05
C LYS A 211 4.60 4.61 -20.41
N ILE A 212 5.60 5.08 -19.72
CA ILE A 212 6.30 6.33 -20.07
C ILE A 212 7.64 5.92 -20.70
N GLU A 213 7.97 6.51 -21.84
CA GLU A 213 9.25 6.25 -22.48
C GLU A 213 10.41 6.80 -21.64
N LYS A 214 11.56 6.13 -21.69
CA LYS A 214 12.68 6.37 -20.79
C LYS A 214 13.11 7.84 -20.72
N ASP A 215 13.12 8.52 -21.86
CA ASP A 215 13.56 9.91 -21.96
C ASP A 215 12.50 10.91 -21.48
N GLU A 216 11.26 10.45 -21.28
CA GLU A 216 10.13 11.26 -20.80
C GLU A 216 9.85 11.05 -19.31
N VAL A 217 10.51 10.08 -18.65
CA VAL A 217 10.32 9.81 -17.23
C VAL A 217 10.72 11.03 -16.40
N CYS A 218 9.78 11.49 -15.57
CA CYS A 218 9.98 12.64 -14.68
C CYS A 218 9.54 12.26 -13.26
N THR A 219 10.48 12.28 -12.32
CA THR A 219 10.22 12.01 -10.89
C THR A 219 10.45 13.27 -10.03
N THR A 220 10.15 14.43 -10.57
CA THR A 220 10.32 15.71 -9.86
C THR A 220 8.98 16.42 -9.66
N PRO A 221 8.88 17.42 -8.76
CA PRO A 221 7.65 18.16 -8.51
C PRO A 221 7.08 18.92 -9.74
N ARG A 222 7.84 19.04 -10.83
CA ARG A 222 7.35 19.65 -12.07
C ARG A 222 6.30 18.81 -12.78
N LEU A 223 6.27 17.51 -12.53
CA LEU A 223 5.36 16.58 -13.19
C LEU A 223 3.88 16.94 -12.98
N LEU A 224 3.52 17.43 -11.80
CA LEU A 224 2.13 17.66 -11.39
C LEU A 224 1.71 19.15 -11.34
N LYS A 225 2.60 20.03 -11.80
CA LYS A 225 2.30 21.47 -11.86
C LYS A 225 1.28 21.82 -12.92
#